data_1a6f7845e1f6d08b9e11686499b25685
#
_entry.id   1a6f7845e1f6d08b9e11686499b25685
#
_cell.length_a   1.000
_cell.length_b   1.000
_cell.length_c   1.000
_cell.angle_alpha   90.00
_cell.angle_beta   90.00
_cell.angle_gamma   90.00
#
_symmetry.space_group_name_H-M   'P 1'
#
loop_
_entity.id
_entity.type
_entity.pdbx_description
1 polymer ?
#
loop_
_entity_poly.entity_id
_entity_poly.type
_entity_poly.pdbx_seq_one_letter_code
_entity_poly.pdbx_strand_id
1 'polypeptide(L)'
;MLAGGWLYCSGQIPLDPDTGAMVGDGDVARETRQVLKNLNAVLEAAGATAQHVVRTTVFLADLEDFQTVNGIYAEMFGEGTSPARACVQVAALPKGARVEIDCIAWLGDDLKTV
;
A
#
# COMPACT_ATOMS: atom_id res chain seq x y z
N MET A 1 -12.73 -0.41 -3.01
CA MET A 1 -14.20 -0.72 -2.97
C MET A 1 -14.73 -0.49 -1.57
N LEU A 2 -15.74 0.32 -1.45
CA LEU A 2 -16.42 0.53 -0.17
C LEU A 2 -17.56 -0.46 -0.01
N ALA A 3 -17.60 -1.12 1.14
CA ALA A 3 -18.64 -2.10 1.45
C ALA A 3 -18.91 -2.10 2.96
N GLY A 4 -20.06 -1.56 3.36
CA GLY A 4 -20.51 -1.60 4.76
C GLY A 4 -19.56 -0.97 5.78
N GLY A 5 -18.90 0.12 5.42
CA GLY A 5 -17.93 0.78 6.28
C GLY A 5 -16.50 0.31 6.07
N TRP A 6 -16.30 -0.72 5.25
CA TRP A 6 -14.98 -1.23 4.92
C TRP A 6 -14.52 -0.70 3.56
N LEU A 7 -13.26 -0.30 3.50
CA LEU A 7 -12.61 0.08 2.25
C LEU A 7 -11.58 -0.98 1.89
N TYR A 8 -11.76 -1.61 0.74
CA TYR A 8 -10.82 -2.61 0.22
C TYR A 8 -9.99 -1.96 -0.88
N CYS A 9 -8.69 -1.79 -0.63
CA CYS A 9 -7.77 -1.20 -1.59
C CYS A 9 -7.05 -2.31 -2.35
N SER A 10 -7.19 -2.31 -3.67
CA SER A 10 -6.46 -3.25 -4.51
C SER A 10 -4.95 -3.08 -4.36
N GLY A 11 -4.21 -4.13 -4.66
CA GLY A 11 -2.76 -4.09 -4.62
C GLY A 11 -2.21 -3.00 -5.53
N GLN A 12 -1.34 -2.15 -4.97
CA GLN A 12 -0.70 -1.07 -5.70
C GLN A 12 0.72 -1.49 -6.07
N ILE A 13 1.07 -1.34 -7.34
CA ILE A 13 2.43 -1.48 -7.83
C ILE A 13 2.97 -0.08 -8.13
N PRO A 14 4.30 0.10 -8.35
CA PRO A 14 4.86 1.45 -8.43
C PRO A 14 4.62 2.14 -9.77
N LEU A 15 3.35 2.33 -10.12
CA LEU A 15 2.94 3.05 -11.32
C LEU A 15 2.82 4.54 -11.05
N ASP A 16 3.27 5.35 -11.99
CA ASP A 16 2.93 6.76 -12.01
C ASP A 16 1.47 6.87 -12.46
N PRO A 17 0.56 7.43 -11.64
CA PRO A 17 -0.86 7.47 -11.98
C PRO A 17 -1.20 8.36 -13.18
N ASP A 18 -0.32 9.29 -13.54
CA ASP A 18 -0.54 10.19 -14.66
C ASP A 18 -0.13 9.58 -16.00
N THR A 19 0.92 8.79 -16.01
CA THR A 19 1.50 8.24 -17.24
C THR A 19 1.28 6.74 -17.40
N GLY A 20 1.02 6.02 -16.31
CA GLY A 20 0.94 4.57 -16.30
C GLY A 20 2.30 3.90 -16.41
N ALA A 21 3.39 4.66 -16.38
CA ALA A 21 4.74 4.10 -16.45
C ALA A 21 5.19 3.62 -15.07
N MET A 22 6.05 2.57 -15.06
CA MET A 22 6.68 2.11 -13.83
C MET A 22 7.70 3.13 -13.36
N VAL A 23 7.75 3.32 -12.05
CA VAL A 23 8.68 4.23 -11.38
C VAL A 23 9.70 3.40 -10.59
N GLY A 24 10.96 3.85 -10.57
CA GLY A 24 11.98 3.28 -9.70
C GLY A 24 13.10 2.51 -10.40
N ASP A 25 12.92 2.09 -11.64
CA ASP A 25 13.95 1.37 -12.42
C ASP A 25 14.61 0.21 -11.64
N GLY A 26 13.81 -0.56 -10.91
CA GLY A 26 14.32 -1.68 -10.13
C GLY A 26 14.91 -1.29 -8.76
N ASP A 27 14.89 -0.02 -8.40
CA ASP A 27 15.28 0.42 -7.06
C ASP A 27 14.10 0.21 -6.11
N VAL A 28 14.21 -0.78 -5.23
CA VAL A 28 13.10 -1.16 -4.36
C VAL A 28 12.67 -0.03 -3.41
N ALA A 29 13.61 0.81 -2.99
CA ALA A 29 13.27 1.94 -2.13
C ALA A 29 12.38 2.94 -2.86
N ARG A 30 12.74 3.29 -4.08
CA ARG A 30 11.94 4.20 -4.91
C ARG A 30 10.59 3.60 -5.28
N GLU A 31 10.57 2.30 -5.60
CA GLU A 31 9.33 1.59 -5.90
C GLU A 31 8.40 1.61 -4.68
N THR A 32 8.94 1.34 -3.50
CA THR A 32 8.13 1.32 -2.28
C THR A 32 7.51 2.68 -1.97
N ARG A 33 8.28 3.77 -2.15
CA ARG A 33 7.74 5.11 -1.95
C ARG A 33 6.60 5.41 -2.90
N GLN A 34 6.71 4.98 -4.16
CA GLN A 34 5.64 5.20 -5.12
C GLN A 34 4.40 4.36 -4.80
N VAL A 35 4.59 3.11 -4.38
CA VAL A 35 3.50 2.23 -3.97
C VAL A 35 2.72 2.85 -2.81
N LEU A 36 3.41 3.33 -1.78
CA LEU A 36 2.76 3.95 -0.63
C LEU A 36 2.07 5.24 -0.98
N LYS A 37 2.65 6.03 -1.88
CA LYS A 37 2.02 7.24 -2.38
C LYS A 37 0.71 6.91 -3.11
N ASN A 38 0.72 5.87 -3.94
CA ASN A 38 -0.47 5.43 -4.65
C ASN A 38 -1.53 4.92 -3.68
N LEU A 39 -1.13 4.14 -2.69
CA LEU A 39 -2.05 3.62 -1.68
C LEU A 39 -2.70 4.76 -0.89
N ASN A 40 -1.89 5.75 -0.51
CA ASN A 40 -2.40 6.91 0.21
C ASN A 40 -3.40 7.72 -0.63
N ALA A 41 -3.15 7.84 -1.94
CA ALA A 41 -4.06 8.52 -2.84
C ALA A 41 -5.43 7.83 -2.91
N VAL A 42 -5.44 6.49 -2.92
CA VAL A 42 -6.68 5.71 -2.89
C VAL A 42 -7.42 5.96 -1.57
N LEU A 43 -6.70 5.96 -0.45
CA LEU A 43 -7.29 6.23 0.86
C LEU A 43 -7.92 7.63 0.90
N GLU A 44 -7.18 8.64 0.47
CA GLU A 44 -7.68 10.01 0.44
C GLU A 44 -8.92 10.17 -0.43
N ALA A 45 -8.95 9.51 -1.57
CA ALA A 45 -10.11 9.57 -2.48
C ALA A 45 -11.37 9.02 -1.80
N ALA A 46 -11.23 8.12 -0.84
CA ALA A 46 -12.34 7.55 -0.07
C ALA A 46 -12.59 8.29 1.25
N GLY A 47 -11.88 9.37 1.52
CA GLY A 47 -12.01 10.13 2.76
C GLY A 47 -11.30 9.47 3.93
N ALA A 48 -10.34 8.60 3.67
CA ALA A 48 -9.60 7.86 4.69
C ALA A 48 -8.16 8.33 4.81
N THR A 49 -7.51 7.89 5.88
CA THR A 49 -6.08 8.11 6.11
C THR A 49 -5.44 6.79 6.52
N ALA A 50 -4.12 6.80 6.66
CA ALA A 50 -3.39 5.62 7.14
C ALA A 50 -3.89 5.13 8.50
N GLN A 51 -4.44 6.02 9.33
CA GLN A 51 -4.98 5.67 10.65
C GLN A 51 -6.21 4.77 10.57
N HIS A 52 -6.90 4.76 9.45
CA HIS A 52 -8.08 3.90 9.25
C HIS A 52 -7.69 2.49 8.80
N VAL A 53 -6.45 2.28 8.39
CA VAL A 53 -6.01 0.98 7.84
C VAL A 53 -5.90 -0.03 8.97
N VAL A 54 -6.57 -1.18 8.82
CA VAL A 54 -6.56 -2.25 9.82
C VAL A 54 -5.68 -3.42 9.40
N ARG A 55 -5.48 -3.62 8.11
CA ARG A 55 -4.65 -4.70 7.59
C ARG A 55 -3.98 -4.31 6.29
N THR A 56 -2.72 -4.74 6.14
CA THR A 56 -1.99 -4.67 4.87
C THR A 56 -1.43 -6.03 4.53
N THR A 57 -1.21 -6.26 3.22
CA THR A 57 -0.36 -7.36 2.76
C THR A 57 0.71 -6.75 1.87
N VAL A 58 1.95 -7.10 2.15
CA VAL A 58 3.12 -6.66 1.39
C VAL A 58 3.65 -7.85 0.61
N PHE A 59 3.64 -7.74 -0.71
CA PHE A 59 4.16 -8.77 -1.61
C PHE A 59 5.51 -8.30 -2.14
N LEU A 60 6.53 -9.12 -1.98
CA LEU A 60 7.89 -8.82 -2.44
C LEU A 60 8.33 -9.83 -3.50
N ALA A 61 9.05 -9.35 -4.50
CA ALA A 61 9.72 -10.23 -5.46
C ALA A 61 10.91 -10.94 -4.81
N ASP A 62 11.49 -10.36 -3.76
CA ASP A 62 12.63 -10.91 -3.04
C ASP A 62 12.56 -10.48 -1.57
N LEU A 63 12.48 -11.44 -0.66
CA LEU A 63 12.44 -11.15 0.78
C LEU A 63 13.72 -10.51 1.31
N GLU A 64 14.81 -10.55 0.56
CA GLU A 64 16.02 -9.81 0.93
C GLU A 64 15.78 -8.30 0.97
N ASP A 65 14.75 -7.82 0.26
CA ASP A 65 14.38 -6.40 0.28
C ASP A 65 13.54 -6.02 1.50
N PHE A 66 13.21 -6.98 2.37
CA PHE A 66 12.29 -6.75 3.49
C PHE A 66 12.69 -5.57 4.36
N GLN A 67 13.96 -5.47 4.75
CA GLN A 67 14.38 -4.42 5.67
C GLN A 67 14.25 -3.03 5.04
N THR A 68 14.62 -2.89 3.77
CA THR A 68 14.49 -1.63 3.05
C THR A 68 13.01 -1.22 2.94
N VAL A 69 12.17 -2.15 2.53
CA VAL A 69 10.74 -1.91 2.39
C VAL A 69 10.11 -1.59 3.74
N ASN A 70 10.48 -2.33 4.78
CA ASN A 70 9.93 -2.14 6.12
C ASN A 70 10.27 -0.76 6.70
N GLY A 71 11.47 -0.26 6.47
CA GLY A 71 11.87 1.07 6.93
C GLY A 71 11.01 2.16 6.30
N ILE A 72 10.74 2.05 5.02
CA ILE A 72 9.91 3.03 4.30
C ILE A 72 8.42 2.86 4.68
N TYR A 73 7.95 1.62 4.78
CA TYR A 73 6.60 1.30 5.24
C TYR A 73 6.32 1.94 6.60
N ALA A 74 7.28 1.89 7.51
CA ALA A 74 7.14 2.46 8.85
C ALA A 74 6.95 3.97 8.83
N GLU A 75 7.42 4.66 7.81
CA GLU A 75 7.19 6.11 7.67
C GLU A 75 5.70 6.43 7.53
N MET A 76 4.93 5.53 6.94
CA MET A 76 3.49 5.73 6.77
C MET A 76 2.67 5.09 7.90
N PHE A 77 3.06 3.92 8.38
CA PHE A 77 2.28 3.11 9.31
C PHE A 77 2.92 2.90 10.67
N GLY A 78 4.09 3.46 10.91
CA GLY A 78 4.87 3.18 12.12
C GLY A 78 4.45 3.94 13.36
N GLU A 79 3.64 4.98 13.22
CA GLU A 79 3.20 5.78 14.35
C GLU A 79 1.75 5.48 14.71
N GLY A 80 1.45 5.51 16.01
CA GLY A 80 0.12 5.17 16.51
C GLY A 80 -0.12 3.67 16.45
N THR A 81 -1.35 3.29 16.14
CA THR A 81 -1.72 1.87 16.02
C THR A 81 -1.37 1.38 14.62
N SER A 82 -0.38 0.51 14.54
CA SER A 82 0.01 -0.10 13.27
C SER A 82 -1.01 -1.15 12.84
N PRO A 83 -1.30 -1.26 11.53
CA PRO A 83 -2.20 -2.30 11.04
C PRO A 83 -1.59 -3.68 11.19
N ALA A 84 -2.45 -4.70 11.26
CA ALA A 84 -2.01 -6.09 11.11
C ALA A 84 -1.39 -6.24 9.72
N ARG A 85 -0.34 -7.05 9.61
CA ARG A 85 0.42 -7.17 8.35
C ARG A 85 0.89 -8.58 8.09
N ALA A 86 0.82 -9.00 6.82
CA ALA A 86 1.58 -10.12 6.31
C ALA A 86 2.56 -9.60 5.26
N CYS A 87 3.76 -10.18 5.22
CA CYS A 87 4.75 -9.87 4.19
C CYS A 87 5.28 -11.19 3.64
N VAL A 88 5.15 -11.39 2.34
CA VAL A 88 5.48 -12.66 1.69
C VAL A 88 6.26 -12.41 0.41
N GLN A 89 7.11 -13.37 0.04
CA GLN A 89 7.73 -13.40 -1.27
C GLN A 89 6.81 -14.14 -2.23
N VAL A 90 6.67 -13.60 -3.44
CA VAL A 90 5.88 -14.22 -4.51
C VAL A 90 6.77 -14.52 -5.70
N ALA A 91 6.28 -15.39 -6.60
CA ALA A 91 7.05 -15.79 -7.77
C ALA A 91 7.34 -14.63 -8.73
N ALA A 92 6.37 -13.72 -8.90
CA ALA A 92 6.50 -12.54 -9.73
C ALA A 92 5.37 -11.57 -9.41
N LEU A 93 5.59 -10.30 -9.75
CA LEU A 93 4.59 -9.26 -9.63
C LEU A 93 4.34 -8.62 -11.01
N PRO A 94 3.17 -7.99 -11.20
CA PRO A 94 2.85 -7.36 -12.48
C PRO A 94 3.94 -6.36 -12.89
N LYS A 95 4.26 -6.34 -14.19
CA LYS A 95 5.21 -5.40 -14.81
C LYS A 95 6.60 -5.45 -14.19
N GLY A 96 6.98 -6.57 -13.61
CA GLY A 96 8.31 -6.72 -13.00
C GLY A 96 8.48 -5.90 -11.72
N ALA A 97 7.40 -5.50 -11.08
CA ALA A 97 7.48 -4.77 -9.81
C ALA A 97 8.20 -5.60 -8.74
N ARG A 98 8.93 -4.95 -7.88
CA ARG A 98 9.62 -5.59 -6.76
C ARG A 98 8.79 -5.58 -5.48
N VAL A 99 7.75 -4.73 -5.43
CA VAL A 99 6.88 -4.59 -4.28
C VAL A 99 5.46 -4.28 -4.74
N GLU A 100 4.50 -4.85 -4.03
CA GLU A 100 3.07 -4.56 -4.18
C GLU A 100 2.44 -4.56 -2.80
N ILE A 101 1.55 -3.61 -2.52
CA ILE A 101 0.89 -3.52 -1.21
C ILE A 101 -0.60 -3.29 -1.42
N ASP A 102 -1.44 -4.08 -0.74
CA ASP A 102 -2.86 -3.83 -0.64
C ASP A 102 -3.22 -3.48 0.80
N CYS A 103 -4.44 -3.01 1.03
CA CYS A 103 -4.89 -2.78 2.39
C CYS A 103 -6.40 -2.86 2.53
N ILE A 104 -6.83 -2.99 3.78
CA ILE A 104 -8.23 -2.91 4.18
C ILE A 104 -8.30 -1.83 5.27
N ALA A 105 -9.22 -0.89 5.11
CA ALA A 105 -9.45 0.18 6.07
C ALA A 105 -10.88 0.14 6.61
N TRP A 106 -11.05 0.53 7.85
CA TRP A 106 -12.36 0.65 8.49
C TRP A 106 -12.68 2.12 8.68
N LEU A 107 -13.72 2.58 8.01
CA LEU A 107 -14.16 3.96 8.13
C LEU A 107 -15.35 4.13 9.08
N GLY A 108 -16.07 3.05 9.32
CA GLY A 108 -17.18 3.06 10.27
C GLY A 108 -18.15 4.19 9.98
N ASP A 109 -18.37 5.01 11.00
CA ASP A 109 -19.30 6.14 10.92
C ASP A 109 -18.83 7.27 9.99
N ASP A 110 -17.56 7.29 9.62
CA ASP A 110 -17.03 8.31 8.71
C ASP A 110 -17.67 8.24 7.33
N LEU A 111 -18.29 7.12 6.99
CA LEU A 111 -19.02 6.97 5.73
C LEU A 111 -20.34 7.72 5.69
N LYS A 112 -20.82 8.24 6.78
CA LYS A 112 -22.09 8.95 6.83
C LYS A 112 -22.12 10.18 5.93
N THR A 113 -20.97 10.73 5.64
CA THR A 113 -20.85 11.97 4.85
C THR A 113 -20.73 11.72 3.36
N VAL A 114 -20.70 10.49 2.94
CA VAL A 114 -20.49 10.10 1.54
C VAL A 114 -21.79 10.15 0.73
#